data_7adb669a70c7ae481a0d897555bd5751
#
_entry.id   7adb669a70c7ae481a0d897555bd5751
#
_cell.length_a   1.000
_cell.length_b   1.000
_cell.length_c   1.000
_cell.angle_alpha   90.00
_cell.angle_beta   90.00
_cell.angle_gamma   90.00
#
_symmetry.space_group_name_H-M   'P 1'
#
loop_
_entity.id
_entity.type
_entity.pdbx_description
1 polymer ?
#
loop_
_entity_poly.entity_id
_entity_poly.type
_entity_poly.pdbx_seq_one_letter_code
_entity_poly.pdbx_strand_id
1 'polypeptide(L)'
;MIIGKVIGSIISTRKQENLVGNKFLIVEPLEAMAGVGRIVAIDNIGAGIGETVLVVQGSAARIGCGMPEAPIDAAIVGIVDD
;
A
#
# COMPACT_ATOMS: atom_id res chain seq x y z
N MET A 1 3.48 -4.51 -10.53
CA MET A 1 2.36 -3.63 -10.14
C MET A 1 1.10 -4.45 -9.99
N ILE A 2 0.30 -4.14 -9.00
CA ILE A 2 -0.89 -4.90 -8.65
C ILE A 2 -2.07 -3.94 -8.59
N ILE A 3 -3.25 -4.42 -9.00
CA ILE A 3 -4.51 -3.71 -8.78
C ILE A 3 -5.25 -4.44 -7.66
N GLY A 4 -5.73 -3.70 -6.68
CA GLY A 4 -6.46 -4.28 -5.57
C GLY A 4 -7.43 -3.30 -4.94
N LYS A 5 -8.21 -3.81 -4.00
CA LYS A 5 -9.19 -3.01 -3.27
C LYS A 5 -8.72 -2.81 -1.83
N VAL A 6 -8.82 -1.59 -1.34
CA VAL A 6 -8.53 -1.31 0.06
C VAL A 6 -9.68 -1.84 0.91
N ILE A 7 -9.38 -2.78 1.80
CA ILE A 7 -10.40 -3.43 2.64
C ILE A 7 -10.28 -3.08 4.12
N GLY A 8 -9.23 -2.41 4.53
CA GLY A 8 -9.05 -2.01 5.91
C GLY A 8 -7.84 -1.15 6.12
N SER A 9 -7.67 -0.67 7.33
CA SER A 9 -6.50 0.09 7.74
C SER A 9 -5.91 -0.53 8.99
N ILE A 10 -4.61 -0.31 9.20
CA ILE A 10 -3.87 -0.83 10.34
C ILE A 10 -3.38 0.33 11.17
N ILE A 11 -3.60 0.26 12.48
CA ILE A 11 -3.03 1.19 13.44
C ILE A 11 -1.91 0.46 14.18
N SER A 12 -0.69 0.98 14.06
CA SER A 12 0.47 0.46 14.77
C SER A 12 0.97 1.54 15.71
N THR A 13 0.93 1.28 17.02
CA THR A 13 1.38 2.25 18.02
C THR A 13 2.89 2.23 18.21
N ARG A 14 3.56 1.14 17.82
CA ARG A 14 5.02 1.01 17.87
C ARG A 14 5.52 0.56 16.52
N LYS A 15 6.42 1.35 15.94
CA LYS A 15 7.00 1.06 14.64
C LYS A 15 8.32 1.81 14.49
N GLN A 16 9.07 1.47 13.48
CA GLN A 16 10.33 2.17 13.20
C GLN A 16 10.05 3.64 12.90
N GLU A 17 10.99 4.49 13.27
CA GLU A 17 10.85 5.95 13.18
C GLU A 17 10.51 6.42 11.77
N ASN A 18 11.13 5.84 10.75
CA ASN A 18 10.88 6.24 9.37
C ASN A 18 9.53 5.73 8.81
N LEU A 19 8.74 5.03 9.62
CA LEU A 19 7.36 4.67 9.29
C LEU A 19 6.33 5.57 9.99
N VAL A 20 6.78 6.40 10.93
CA VAL A 20 5.89 7.29 11.68
C VAL A 20 5.25 8.31 10.73
N GLY A 21 3.95 8.53 10.89
CA GLY A 21 3.20 9.45 10.05
C GLY A 21 2.66 8.86 8.76
N ASN A 22 2.99 7.62 8.44
CA ASN A 22 2.47 6.95 7.26
C ASN A 22 1.21 6.16 7.56
N LYS A 23 0.30 6.13 6.62
CA LYS A 23 -0.90 5.29 6.67
C LYS A 23 -0.56 3.89 6.19
N PHE A 24 -1.10 2.88 6.88
CA PHE A 24 -0.97 1.49 6.48
C PHE A 24 -2.36 0.98 6.11
N LEU A 25 -2.51 0.53 4.88
CA LEU A 25 -3.78 0.01 4.38
C LEU A 25 -3.63 -1.46 4.00
N ILE A 26 -4.70 -2.22 4.23
CA ILE A 26 -4.76 -3.61 3.80
C ILE A 26 -5.39 -3.60 2.41
N VAL A 27 -4.68 -4.16 1.44
CA VAL A 27 -5.14 -4.26 0.05
C VAL A 27 -5.35 -5.71 -0.30
N GLU A 28 -6.54 -6.00 -0.83
CA GLU A 28 -6.88 -7.32 -1.38
C GLU A 28 -6.74 -7.25 -2.89
N PRO A 29 -5.78 -7.97 -3.48
CA PRO A 29 -5.62 -7.98 -4.93
C PRO A 29 -6.87 -8.50 -5.63
N LEU A 30 -7.14 -7.99 -6.83
CA LEU A 30 -8.23 -8.47 -7.67
C LEU A 30 -8.01 -9.93 -8.06
N GLU A 31 -9.10 -10.60 -8.41
CA GLU A 31 -9.08 -12.02 -8.77
C GLU A 31 -8.06 -12.32 -9.88
N ALA A 32 -7.90 -11.39 -10.83
CA ALA A 32 -6.92 -11.53 -11.91
C ALA A 32 -5.48 -11.60 -11.39
N MET A 33 -5.25 -11.19 -10.14
CA MET A 33 -3.96 -11.26 -9.45
C MET A 33 -3.93 -12.43 -8.47
N ALA A 34 -4.68 -13.49 -8.72
CA ALA A 34 -4.77 -14.66 -7.87
C ALA A 34 -3.38 -15.23 -7.60
N GLY A 35 -3.16 -15.72 -6.38
CA GLY A 35 -1.85 -16.18 -5.94
C GLY A 35 -1.09 -15.13 -5.13
N VAL A 36 -1.53 -13.88 -5.19
CA VAL A 36 -1.02 -12.82 -4.32
C VAL A 36 -2.01 -12.65 -3.18
N GLY A 37 -1.59 -12.88 -1.95
CA GLY A 37 -2.44 -12.71 -0.76
C GLY A 37 -2.68 -11.24 -0.45
N ARG A 38 -3.46 -10.99 0.59
CA ARG A 38 -3.65 -9.63 1.09
C ARG A 38 -2.31 -9.04 1.50
N ILE A 39 -2.11 -7.77 1.21
CA ILE A 39 -0.85 -7.08 1.48
C ILE A 39 -1.11 -5.82 2.30
N VAL A 40 -0.11 -5.43 3.06
CA VAL A 40 -0.11 -4.16 3.78
C VAL A 40 0.71 -3.18 2.95
N ALA A 41 0.09 -2.09 2.53
CA ALA A 41 0.75 -1.09 1.71
C ALA A 41 0.75 0.26 2.42
N ILE A 42 1.82 1.02 2.21
CA ILE A 42 1.89 2.41 2.65
C ILE A 42 1.04 3.25 1.70
N ASP A 43 0.29 4.19 2.28
CA ASP A 43 -0.47 5.16 1.51
C ASP A 43 -0.13 6.58 1.94
N ASN A 44 0.33 7.39 1.00
CA ASN A 44 0.56 8.82 1.20
C ASN A 44 -0.14 9.67 0.15
N ILE A 45 -1.08 9.09 -0.60
CA ILE A 45 -1.85 9.82 -1.63
C ILE A 45 -3.32 9.99 -1.27
N GLY A 46 -3.76 9.44 -0.14
CA GLY A 46 -5.11 9.65 0.34
C GLY A 46 -6.14 8.61 -0.07
N ALA A 47 -5.72 7.37 -0.27
CA ALA A 47 -6.66 6.29 -0.56
C ALA A 47 -7.54 5.97 0.66
N GLY A 48 -8.74 5.52 0.42
CA GLY A 48 -9.70 5.15 1.45
C GLY A 48 -10.22 3.74 1.29
N ILE A 49 -10.84 3.23 2.35
CA ILE A 49 -11.47 1.90 2.34
C ILE A 49 -12.54 1.86 1.27
N GLY A 50 -12.54 0.78 0.48
CA GLY A 50 -13.48 0.59 -0.61
C GLY A 50 -12.96 1.04 -1.97
N GLU A 51 -11.88 1.82 -2.01
CA GLU A 51 -11.31 2.28 -3.27
C GLU A 51 -10.43 1.21 -3.91
N THR A 52 -10.41 1.23 -5.25
CA THR A 52 -9.50 0.40 -6.02
C THR A 52 -8.21 1.17 -6.26
N VAL A 53 -7.09 0.53 -6.04
CA VAL A 53 -5.78 1.20 -6.05
C VAL A 53 -4.77 0.43 -6.88
N LEU A 54 -3.74 1.17 -7.33
CA LEU A 54 -2.54 0.61 -7.93
C LEU A 54 -1.46 0.52 -6.86
N VAL A 55 -0.84 -0.65 -6.75
CA VAL A 55 0.18 -0.93 -5.74
C VAL A 55 1.46 -1.38 -6.42
N VAL A 56 2.58 -0.79 -6.05
CA VAL A 56 3.91 -1.26 -6.42
C VAL A 56 4.52 -2.01 -5.26
N GLN A 57 5.41 -2.94 -5.55
CA GLN A 57 6.06 -3.79 -4.55
C GLN A 57 7.57 -3.76 -4.68
N GLY A 58 8.24 -4.28 -3.66
CA GLY A 58 9.70 -4.37 -3.63
C GLY A 58 10.35 -3.00 -3.54
N SER A 59 11.51 -2.85 -4.17
CA SER A 59 12.25 -1.59 -4.15
C SER A 59 11.49 -0.45 -4.84
N ALA A 60 10.63 -0.76 -5.81
CA ALA A 60 9.79 0.22 -6.46
C ALA A 60 8.83 0.89 -5.48
N ALA A 61 8.41 0.20 -4.43
CA ALA A 61 7.55 0.78 -3.39
C ALA A 61 8.24 1.91 -2.64
N ARG A 62 9.50 1.72 -2.27
CA ARG A 62 10.27 2.76 -1.58
C ARG A 62 10.49 3.97 -2.47
N ILE A 63 10.77 3.74 -3.73
CA ILE A 63 10.96 4.82 -4.72
C ILE A 63 9.63 5.54 -4.94
N GLY A 64 8.54 4.80 -5.11
CA GLY A 64 7.21 5.36 -5.38
C GLY A 64 6.68 6.25 -4.25
N CYS A 65 7.04 5.96 -3.00
CA CYS A 65 6.62 6.79 -1.86
C CYS A 65 7.68 7.80 -1.42
N GLY A 66 8.80 7.88 -2.13
CA GLY A 66 9.84 8.87 -1.83
C GLY A 66 10.67 8.57 -0.57
N MET A 67 10.70 7.31 -0.13
CA MET A 67 11.40 6.91 1.09
C MET A 67 12.32 5.73 0.82
N PRO A 68 13.45 5.93 0.10
CA PRO A 68 14.31 4.82 -0.32
C PRO A 68 14.96 4.05 0.83
N GLU A 69 15.05 4.65 2.01
CA GLU A 69 15.67 4.02 3.20
C GLU A 69 14.65 3.37 4.13
N ALA A 70 13.35 3.48 3.85
CA ALA A 70 12.32 2.95 4.75
C ALA A 70 12.10 1.44 4.51
N PRO A 71 11.73 0.67 5.55
CA PRO A 71 11.44 -0.76 5.41
C PRO A 71 10.05 -0.98 4.83
N ILE A 72 9.86 -0.58 3.58
CA ILE A 72 8.59 -0.63 2.86
C ILE A 72 8.76 -1.52 1.64
N ASP A 73 7.84 -2.46 1.44
CA ASP A 73 7.84 -3.34 0.28
C ASP A 73 6.56 -3.28 -0.56
N ALA A 74 5.61 -2.45 -0.15
CA ALA A 74 4.38 -2.21 -0.92
C ALA A 74 3.91 -0.77 -0.68
N ALA A 75 3.56 -0.08 -1.76
CA ALA A 75 3.08 1.29 -1.68
C ALA A 75 1.98 1.54 -2.71
N ILE A 76 0.95 2.27 -2.29
CA ILE A 76 -0.12 2.71 -3.17
C ILE A 76 0.38 3.91 -3.96
N VAL A 77 0.33 3.81 -5.28
CA VAL A 77 0.81 4.86 -6.18
C VAL A 77 -0.28 5.47 -7.04
N GLY A 78 -1.49 4.96 -6.97
CA GLY A 78 -2.61 5.51 -7.72
C GLY A 78 -3.95 5.01 -7.20
N ILE A 79 -4.98 5.79 -7.46
CA ILE A 79 -6.38 5.43 -7.22
C ILE A 79 -7.03 5.24 -8.57
N VAL A 80 -7.70 4.11 -8.75
CA VAL A 80 -8.35 3.77 -10.02
C VAL A 80 -9.79 4.26 -9.96
N ASP A 81 -10.15 5.10 -10.90
CA ASP A 81 -11.52 5.57 -11.07
C ASP A 81 -12.26 4.64 -12.02
N ASP A 82 -13.48 4.33 -11.69
CA ASP A 82 -14.36 3.50 -12.53
C ASP A 82 -15.06 4.35 -13.58
#